data_8571cf5adea4e71e43dfbe9cad4fc154
#
_entry.id   8571cf5adea4e71e43dfbe9cad4fc154
#
_cell.length_a   1.000
_cell.length_b   1.000
_cell.length_c   1.000
_cell.angle_alpha   90.00
_cell.angle_beta   90.00
_cell.angle_gamma   90.00
#
_symmetry.space_group_name_H-M   'P 1'
#
loop_
_entity.id
_entity.type
_entity.pdbx_description
1 polymer ?
#
loop_
_entity_poly.entity_id
_entity_poly.type
_entity_poly.pdbx_seq_one_letter_code
_entity_poly.pdbx_strand_id
1 'polypeptide(L)'
;MRKNLIKFFIAFFLIFIVDQAIKMIFIDGFLWEGEFFSLVLTYNKGVAFSMFAFLDEWLKFIQIALILGVFVYLVVEKKLLCSHAIWLGALLGAGSSNITDRFIHGGVVDYVFWHKWFNFAVFNFADVMIDLCVVMILWQSFRKRRESGK
;
A
#
# COMPACT_ATOMS: atom_id res chain seq x y z
N MET A 1 5.92 -18.63 -15.80
CA MET A 1 6.24 -18.31 -14.40
C MET A 1 7.35 -17.27 -14.26
N ARG A 2 8.57 -17.48 -14.81
CA ARG A 2 9.70 -16.52 -14.68
C ARG A 2 9.35 -15.09 -15.10
N LYS A 3 8.70 -14.90 -16.27
CA LYS A 3 8.27 -13.55 -16.74
C LYS A 3 7.30 -12.86 -15.79
N ASN A 4 6.40 -13.59 -15.13
CA ASN A 4 5.43 -13.02 -14.19
C ASN A 4 6.09 -12.68 -12.84
N LEU A 5 7.06 -13.46 -12.39
CA LEU A 5 7.88 -13.10 -11.23
C LEU A 5 8.68 -11.81 -11.48
N ILE A 6 9.25 -11.66 -12.67
CA ILE A 6 9.96 -10.42 -13.05
C ILE A 6 9.00 -9.23 -13.01
N LYS A 7 7.79 -9.33 -13.60
CA LYS A 7 6.77 -8.27 -13.54
C LYS A 7 6.37 -7.95 -12.10
N PHE A 8 6.19 -8.97 -11.27
CA PHE A 8 5.87 -8.82 -9.85
C PHE A 8 6.95 -8.01 -9.13
N PHE A 9 8.21 -8.40 -9.23
CA PHE A 9 9.30 -7.70 -8.53
C PHE A 9 9.56 -6.31 -9.09
N ILE A 10 9.41 -6.09 -10.40
CA ILE A 10 9.51 -4.74 -10.98
C ILE A 10 8.42 -3.84 -10.38
N ALA A 11 7.17 -4.29 -10.34
CA ALA A 11 6.07 -3.52 -9.76
C ALA A 11 6.27 -3.29 -8.27
N PHE A 12 6.71 -4.32 -7.52
CA PHE A 12 7.02 -4.22 -6.10
C PHE A 12 8.05 -3.11 -5.82
N PHE A 13 9.22 -3.20 -6.44
CA PHE A 13 10.29 -2.22 -6.18
C PHE A 13 9.95 -0.84 -6.71
N LEU A 14 9.25 -0.74 -7.84
CA LEU A 14 8.83 0.55 -8.40
C LEU A 14 7.92 1.30 -7.43
N ILE A 15 6.86 0.65 -6.94
CA ILE A 15 5.92 1.29 -6.00
C ILE A 15 6.59 1.58 -4.67
N PHE A 16 7.38 0.67 -4.14
CA PHE A 16 8.14 0.88 -2.90
C PHE A 16 9.05 2.11 -3.00
N ILE A 17 9.86 2.20 -4.06
CA ILE A 17 10.82 3.31 -4.25
C ILE A 17 10.09 4.64 -4.47
N VAL A 18 9.03 4.64 -5.29
CA VAL A 18 8.26 5.87 -5.56
C VAL A 18 7.61 6.38 -4.29
N ASP A 19 6.98 5.51 -3.50
CA ASP A 19 6.34 5.91 -2.24
C ASP A 19 7.37 6.47 -1.25
N GLN A 20 8.47 5.77 -1.03
CA GLN A 20 9.53 6.24 -0.15
C GLN A 20 10.15 7.57 -0.62
N ALA A 21 10.35 7.74 -1.93
CA ALA A 21 10.85 8.99 -2.48
C ALA A 21 9.89 10.17 -2.24
N ILE A 22 8.57 9.95 -2.39
CA ILE A 22 7.57 10.97 -2.10
C ILE A 22 7.57 11.30 -0.60
N LYS A 23 7.60 10.30 0.28
CA LYS A 23 7.62 10.48 1.74
C LYS A 23 8.82 11.30 2.22
N MET A 24 9.99 11.09 1.63
CA MET A 24 11.19 11.87 1.94
C MET A 24 10.99 13.37 1.71
N ILE A 25 10.25 13.78 0.68
CA ILE A 25 9.95 15.20 0.40
C ILE A 25 9.23 15.84 1.60
N PHE A 26 8.30 15.11 2.22
CA PHE A 26 7.55 15.62 3.38
C PHE A 26 8.39 15.56 4.67
N ILE A 27 9.20 14.53 4.85
CA ILE A 27 10.14 14.43 5.97
C ILE A 27 11.15 15.58 5.92
N ASP A 28 11.59 15.99 4.72
CA ASP A 28 12.50 17.13 4.50
C ASP A 28 11.80 18.49 4.69
N GLY A 29 10.51 18.50 5.07
CA GLY A 29 9.80 19.70 5.52
C GLY A 29 8.93 20.37 4.46
N PHE A 30 8.64 19.72 3.32
CA PHE A 30 7.67 20.27 2.37
C PHE A 30 6.26 20.22 2.95
N LEU A 31 5.62 21.38 3.08
CA LEU A 31 4.23 21.54 3.55
C LEU A 31 3.50 22.48 2.59
N TRP A 32 2.21 22.28 2.42
CA TRP A 32 1.38 23.16 1.61
C TRP A 32 -0.06 23.18 2.15
N GLU A 33 -0.63 24.36 2.26
CA GLU A 33 -2.03 24.54 2.70
C GLU A 33 -2.89 24.99 1.53
N GLY A 34 -3.98 24.27 1.29
CA GLY A 34 -4.95 24.56 0.24
C GLY A 34 -6.37 24.59 0.76
N GLU A 35 -7.31 25.05 -0.06
CA GLU A 35 -8.73 25.19 0.33
C GLU A 35 -9.43 23.82 0.45
N PHE A 36 -9.05 22.83 -0.35
CA PHE A 36 -9.71 21.53 -0.45
C PHE A 36 -8.97 20.45 0.33
N PHE A 37 -7.66 20.49 0.24
CA PHE A 37 -6.76 19.58 0.92
C PHE A 37 -5.47 20.30 1.27
N SER A 38 -4.75 19.80 2.22
CA SER A 38 -3.42 20.27 2.61
C SER A 38 -2.41 19.13 2.53
N LEU A 39 -1.16 19.49 2.30
CA LEU A 39 -0.04 18.57 2.37
C LEU A 39 0.67 18.82 3.72
N VAL A 40 0.63 17.82 4.57
CA VAL A 40 1.09 17.87 5.97
C VAL A 40 2.08 16.75 6.22
N LEU A 41 2.72 16.73 7.37
CA LEU A 41 3.48 15.57 7.82
C LEU A 41 2.83 14.99 9.08
N THR A 42 2.43 13.72 9.01
CA THR A 42 1.84 13.00 10.14
C THR A 42 2.44 11.59 10.22
N TYR A 43 2.72 11.13 11.44
CA TYR A 43 3.16 9.76 11.70
C TYR A 43 2.00 8.94 12.28
N ASN A 44 1.41 8.09 11.44
CA ASN A 44 0.24 7.28 11.78
C ASN A 44 0.67 5.98 12.49
N LYS A 45 0.36 5.85 13.77
CA LYS A 45 0.68 4.66 14.58
C LYS A 45 -0.32 3.50 14.42
N GLY A 46 -1.50 3.77 13.85
CA GLY A 46 -2.52 2.76 13.55
C GLY A 46 -2.54 2.34 12.09
N VAL A 47 -3.68 1.85 11.64
CA VAL A 47 -4.07 1.75 10.22
C VAL A 47 -5.02 2.90 9.89
N ALA A 48 -5.86 2.77 8.84
CA ALA A 48 -6.81 3.82 8.48
C ALA A 48 -7.52 4.40 9.73
N PHE A 49 -7.60 5.74 9.83
CA PHE A 49 -8.17 6.46 10.98
C PHE A 49 -7.52 6.11 12.33
N SER A 50 -6.23 5.77 12.34
CA SER A 50 -5.50 5.32 13.54
C SER A 50 -6.10 4.09 14.24
N MET A 51 -6.90 3.31 13.53
CA MET A 51 -7.42 2.04 14.06
C MET A 51 -6.25 1.12 14.44
N PHE A 52 -6.46 0.29 15.46
CA PHE A 52 -5.43 -0.60 16.01
C PHE A 52 -4.17 0.09 16.54
N ALA A 53 -4.19 1.42 16.77
CA ALA A 53 -3.06 2.14 17.37
C ALA A 53 -2.68 1.57 18.77
N PHE A 54 -3.63 0.90 19.45
CA PHE A 54 -3.38 0.22 20.73
C PHE A 54 -2.43 -0.99 20.62
N LEU A 55 -2.22 -1.53 19.42
CA LEU A 55 -1.25 -2.60 19.17
C LEU A 55 0.18 -2.07 19.09
N ASP A 56 0.33 -0.73 18.89
CA ASP A 56 1.60 -0.01 18.86
C ASP A 56 2.72 -0.79 18.15
N GLU A 57 3.74 -1.21 18.88
CA GLU A 57 4.89 -1.95 18.34
C GLU A 57 4.53 -3.31 17.70
N TRP A 58 3.46 -3.97 18.14
CA TRP A 58 3.05 -5.28 17.61
C TRP A 58 2.44 -5.18 16.22
N LEU A 59 1.89 -4.04 15.84
CA LEU A 59 1.20 -3.86 14.56
C LEU A 59 2.14 -4.11 13.37
N LYS A 60 3.38 -3.66 13.43
CA LYS A 60 4.39 -3.89 12.38
C LYS A 60 4.70 -5.38 12.18
N PHE A 61 4.77 -6.16 13.26
CA PHE A 61 5.04 -7.61 13.17
C PHE A 61 3.86 -8.38 12.60
N ILE A 62 2.63 -8.00 12.98
CA ILE A 62 1.40 -8.57 12.40
C ILE A 62 1.34 -8.28 10.90
N GLN A 63 1.66 -7.08 10.48
CA GLN A 63 1.69 -6.70 9.07
C GLN A 63 2.79 -7.43 8.28
N ILE A 64 3.97 -7.62 8.86
CA ILE A 64 5.02 -8.46 8.25
C ILE A 64 4.50 -9.90 8.06
N ALA A 65 3.94 -10.49 9.11
CA ALA A 65 3.41 -11.85 9.03
C ALA A 65 2.33 -11.97 7.94
N LEU A 66 1.47 -10.96 7.81
CA LEU A 66 0.46 -10.89 6.75
C LEU A 66 1.10 -10.82 5.36
N ILE A 67 2.05 -9.92 5.13
CA ILE A 67 2.74 -9.77 3.83
C ILE A 67 3.49 -11.05 3.46
N LEU A 68 4.23 -11.65 4.40
CA LEU A 68 4.92 -12.91 4.18
C LEU A 68 3.94 -14.05 3.90
N GLY A 69 2.84 -14.14 4.65
CA GLY A 69 1.80 -15.13 4.42
C GLY A 69 1.17 -15.02 3.04
N VAL A 70 0.84 -13.79 2.61
CA VAL A 70 0.34 -13.53 1.25
C VAL A 70 1.38 -13.90 0.21
N PHE A 71 2.64 -13.53 0.39
CA PHE A 71 3.72 -13.86 -0.55
C PHE A 71 3.91 -15.37 -0.69
N VAL A 72 3.98 -16.11 0.43
CA VAL A 72 4.07 -17.58 0.42
C VAL A 72 2.87 -18.20 -0.30
N TYR A 73 1.66 -17.72 0.01
CA TYR A 73 0.44 -18.17 -0.67
C TYR A 73 0.52 -17.98 -2.20
N LEU A 74 1.02 -16.82 -2.67
CA LEU A 74 1.17 -16.53 -4.09
C LEU A 74 2.22 -17.42 -4.77
N VAL A 75 3.27 -17.80 -4.06
CA VAL A 75 4.29 -18.74 -4.57
C VAL A 75 3.71 -20.15 -4.73
N VAL A 76 2.84 -20.56 -3.82
CA VAL A 76 2.12 -21.84 -3.86
C VAL A 76 1.02 -21.79 -4.92
N GLU A 77 0.16 -20.77 -4.90
CA GLU A 77 -0.95 -20.56 -5.84
C GLU A 77 -0.49 -19.82 -7.12
N LYS A 78 0.32 -20.51 -7.90
CA LYS A 78 0.94 -19.98 -9.15
C LYS A 78 -0.07 -19.37 -10.12
N LYS A 79 -1.32 -19.85 -10.15
CA LYS A 79 -2.37 -19.32 -11.03
C LYS A 79 -2.71 -17.87 -10.69
N LEU A 80 -2.83 -17.55 -9.39
CA LEU A 80 -3.13 -16.20 -8.92
C LEU A 80 -1.98 -15.24 -9.23
N LEU A 81 -0.75 -15.66 -8.92
CA LEU A 81 0.44 -14.89 -9.26
C LEU A 81 0.54 -14.61 -10.77
N CYS A 82 0.33 -15.64 -11.60
CA CYS A 82 0.40 -15.47 -13.05
C CYS A 82 -0.70 -14.56 -13.62
N SER A 83 -1.86 -14.53 -12.97
CA SER A 83 -2.99 -13.72 -13.42
C SER A 83 -2.87 -12.25 -13.07
N HIS A 84 -2.27 -11.93 -11.91
CA HIS A 84 -2.30 -10.58 -11.32
C HIS A 84 -0.92 -10.08 -10.88
N ALA A 85 0.17 -10.58 -11.49
CA ALA A 85 1.54 -10.36 -11.05
C ALA A 85 1.88 -8.88 -10.78
N ILE A 86 1.47 -7.96 -11.66
CA ILE A 86 1.76 -6.53 -11.50
C ILE A 86 1.03 -5.96 -10.30
N TRP A 87 -0.27 -6.21 -10.18
CA TRP A 87 -1.10 -5.68 -9.08
C TRP A 87 -0.71 -6.25 -7.72
N LEU A 88 -0.36 -7.54 -7.69
CA LEU A 88 0.12 -8.19 -6.47
C LEU A 88 1.51 -7.69 -6.06
N GLY A 89 2.40 -7.46 -7.02
CA GLY A 89 3.70 -6.85 -6.77
C GLY A 89 3.55 -5.43 -6.22
N ALA A 90 2.72 -4.60 -6.87
CA ALA A 90 2.45 -3.23 -6.44
C ALA A 90 1.82 -3.18 -5.04
N LEU A 91 0.84 -4.05 -4.76
CA LEU A 91 0.17 -4.17 -3.46
C LEU A 91 1.18 -4.48 -2.33
N LEU A 92 2.01 -5.51 -2.54
CA LEU A 92 3.00 -5.89 -1.53
C LEU A 92 4.13 -4.86 -1.42
N GLY A 93 4.48 -4.16 -2.51
CA GLY A 93 5.45 -3.06 -2.49
C GLY A 93 4.94 -1.88 -1.66
N ALA A 94 3.70 -1.47 -1.86
CA ALA A 94 3.05 -0.40 -1.09
C ALA A 94 2.94 -0.76 0.41
N GLY A 95 2.44 -1.97 0.72
CA GLY A 95 2.37 -2.44 2.10
C GLY A 95 3.73 -2.53 2.78
N SER A 96 4.76 -2.99 2.06
CA SER A 96 6.13 -3.05 2.57
C SER A 96 6.71 -1.66 2.82
N SER A 97 6.35 -0.66 2.01
CA SER A 97 6.77 0.73 2.22
C SER A 97 6.19 1.27 3.53
N ASN A 98 4.89 1.10 3.77
CA ASN A 98 4.25 1.51 5.03
C ASN A 98 4.83 0.78 6.27
N ILE A 99 5.24 -0.49 6.13
CA ILE A 99 5.91 -1.22 7.21
C ILE A 99 7.31 -0.64 7.47
N THR A 100 8.04 -0.30 6.42
CA THR A 100 9.38 0.31 6.54
C THR A 100 9.32 1.59 7.37
N ASP A 101 8.34 2.46 7.13
CA ASP A 101 8.13 3.68 7.92
C ASP A 101 7.94 3.37 9.41
N ARG A 102 7.18 2.32 9.74
CA ARG A 102 6.94 1.92 11.14
C ARG A 102 8.23 1.51 11.86
N PHE A 103 9.19 0.95 11.13
CA PHE A 103 10.50 0.62 11.71
C PHE A 103 11.40 1.83 11.86
N ILE A 104 11.37 2.75 10.89
CA ILE A 104 12.27 3.90 10.86
C ILE A 104 11.74 5.06 11.70
N HIS A 105 10.42 5.34 11.61
CA HIS A 105 9.79 6.54 12.15
C HIS A 105 8.81 6.26 13.30
N GLY A 106 8.56 4.99 13.64
CA GLY A 106 7.59 4.60 14.67
C GLY A 106 6.12 4.76 14.24
N GLY A 107 5.85 5.10 12.98
CA GLY A 107 4.52 5.26 12.38
C GLY A 107 4.62 5.42 10.89
N VAL A 108 3.52 5.22 10.17
CA VAL A 108 3.46 5.43 8.72
C VAL A 108 3.52 6.93 8.42
N VAL A 109 4.32 7.32 7.44
CA VAL A 109 4.43 8.69 6.96
C VAL A 109 3.24 8.99 6.05
N ASP A 110 2.26 9.77 6.58
CA ASP A 110 1.05 10.20 5.89
C ASP A 110 1.13 11.71 5.63
N TYR A 111 0.64 12.17 4.47
CA TYR A 111 0.85 13.55 4.08
C TYR A 111 -0.30 14.22 3.32
N VAL A 112 -1.31 13.50 2.81
CA VAL A 112 -2.47 14.10 2.13
C VAL A 112 -3.63 14.20 3.11
N PHE A 113 -4.03 15.43 3.46
CA PHE A 113 -5.14 15.70 4.34
C PHE A 113 -6.28 16.38 3.58
N TRP A 114 -7.35 15.66 3.30
CA TRP A 114 -8.57 16.20 2.72
C TRP A 114 -9.47 16.78 3.82
N HIS A 115 -9.93 18.04 3.68
CA HIS A 115 -10.69 18.73 4.74
C HIS A 115 -11.80 19.66 4.24
N LYS A 116 -12.09 19.74 2.92
CA LYS A 116 -13.07 20.72 2.40
C LYS A 116 -14.48 20.54 2.96
N TRP A 117 -15.03 19.35 2.93
CA TRP A 117 -16.40 19.08 3.37
C TRP A 117 -16.47 18.25 4.64
N PHE A 118 -15.46 17.49 4.89
CA PHE A 118 -15.25 16.67 6.08
C PHE A 118 -13.76 16.38 6.25
N ASN A 119 -13.34 16.17 7.46
CA ASN A 119 -11.97 15.77 7.73
C ASN A 119 -11.81 14.27 7.45
N PHE A 120 -11.07 13.95 6.40
CA PHE A 120 -10.69 12.58 6.10
C PHE A 120 -9.40 12.21 6.85
N ALA A 121 -9.14 10.90 7.00
CA ALA A 121 -7.85 10.46 7.53
C ALA A 121 -6.72 10.97 6.63
N VAL A 122 -5.60 11.40 7.22
CA VAL A 122 -4.39 11.68 6.44
C VAL A 122 -3.91 10.38 5.84
N PHE A 123 -3.53 10.39 4.56
CA PHE A 123 -3.11 9.22 3.81
C PHE A 123 -1.90 9.51 2.92
N ASN A 124 -1.35 8.48 2.32
CA ASN A 124 -0.15 8.56 1.47
C ASN A 124 -0.36 7.86 0.11
N PHE A 125 0.66 7.87 -0.74
CA PHE A 125 0.62 7.22 -2.05
C PHE A 125 0.48 5.70 -1.95
N ALA A 126 1.13 5.06 -0.97
CA ALA A 126 1.02 3.61 -0.78
C ALA A 126 -0.43 3.19 -0.46
N ASP A 127 -1.17 3.97 0.35
CA ASP A 127 -2.57 3.67 0.67
C ASP A 127 -3.44 3.70 -0.59
N VAL A 128 -3.28 4.72 -1.43
CA VAL A 128 -3.98 4.82 -2.73
C VAL A 128 -3.64 3.63 -3.63
N MET A 129 -2.37 3.21 -3.64
CA MET A 129 -1.94 2.06 -4.43
C MET A 129 -2.47 0.73 -3.90
N ILE A 130 -2.57 0.56 -2.58
CA ILE A 130 -3.21 -0.61 -1.96
C ILE A 130 -4.66 -0.71 -2.43
N ASP A 131 -5.44 0.36 -2.28
CA ASP A 131 -6.85 0.38 -2.67
C ASP A 131 -7.02 0.12 -4.18
N LEU A 132 -6.24 0.80 -5.02
CA LEU A 132 -6.26 0.59 -6.47
C LEU A 132 -5.94 -0.85 -6.85
N CYS A 133 -4.90 -1.44 -6.25
CA CYS A 133 -4.52 -2.82 -6.53
C CYS A 133 -5.62 -3.82 -6.16
N VAL A 134 -6.26 -3.63 -4.99
CA VAL A 134 -7.38 -4.47 -4.56
C VAL A 134 -8.53 -4.38 -5.56
N VAL A 135 -8.94 -3.16 -5.96
CA VAL A 135 -10.01 -2.94 -6.95
C VAL A 135 -9.66 -3.62 -8.28
N MET A 136 -8.44 -3.47 -8.77
CA MET A 136 -8.00 -4.03 -10.04
C MET A 136 -7.92 -5.56 -10.02
N ILE A 137 -7.47 -6.17 -8.93
CA ILE A 137 -7.45 -7.63 -8.74
C ILE A 137 -8.88 -8.18 -8.75
N LEU A 138 -9.80 -7.54 -8.00
CA LEU A 138 -11.19 -7.93 -7.95
C LEU A 138 -11.86 -7.80 -9.32
N TRP A 139 -11.71 -6.65 -9.97
CA TRP A 139 -12.27 -6.40 -11.30
C TRP A 139 -11.81 -7.43 -12.34
N GLN A 140 -10.50 -7.70 -12.42
CA GLN A 140 -9.94 -8.71 -13.33
C GLN A 140 -10.46 -10.13 -13.01
N SER A 141 -10.61 -10.45 -11.72
CA SER A 141 -11.14 -11.75 -11.29
C SER A 141 -12.61 -11.93 -11.68
N PHE A 142 -13.44 -10.91 -11.48
CA PHE A 142 -14.85 -10.92 -11.91
C PHE A 142 -15.01 -11.01 -13.43
N ARG A 143 -14.20 -10.25 -14.16
CA ARG A 143 -14.20 -10.29 -15.62
C ARG A 143 -13.89 -11.68 -16.16
N LYS A 144 -12.82 -12.34 -15.68
CA LYS A 144 -12.45 -13.69 -16.07
C LYS A 144 -13.55 -14.72 -15.76
N ARG A 145 -14.18 -14.60 -14.60
CA ARG A 145 -15.28 -15.49 -14.20
C ARG A 145 -16.47 -15.38 -15.16
N ARG A 146 -16.77 -14.16 -15.61
CA ARG A 146 -17.86 -13.90 -16.56
C ARG A 146 -17.56 -14.44 -17.97
N GLU A 147 -16.29 -14.41 -18.38
CA GLU A 147 -15.84 -14.95 -19.67
C GLU A 147 -15.80 -16.49 -19.70
N SER A 148 -15.49 -17.15 -18.55
CA SER A 148 -15.44 -18.62 -18.42
C SER A 148 -16.79 -19.27 -18.11
N GLY A 149 -17.83 -18.50 -17.79
CA GLY A 149 -19.20 -18.98 -17.57
C GLY A 149 -20.11 -18.84 -18.81
N LYS A 150 -19.56 -18.41 -19.95
CA LYS A 150 -20.17 -18.45 -21.28
C LYS A 150 -19.57 -19.57 -22.10
#